data_20d071fc48175f2c2267bbab39eaee11
#
_entry.id   20d071fc48175f2c2267bbab39eaee11
#
_cell.length_a   1.000
_cell.length_b   1.000
_cell.length_c   1.000
_cell.angle_alpha   90.00
_cell.angle_beta   90.00
_cell.angle_gamma   90.00
#
_symmetry.space_group_name_H-M   'P 1'
#
loop_
_entity.id
_entity.type
_entity.pdbx_description
1 polymer ?
#
loop_
_entity_poly.entity_id
_entity_poly.type
_entity_poly.pdbx_seq_one_letter_code
_entity_poly.pdbx_strand_id
1 'polypeptide(L)'
;MLMLSHAHEVPRAALRGIPTPDPTDTWRPVPHTDVVDVLTERAGARGLRITSERFAVLPGYLYTTPGTTVELPGARLFGSLDFAPIAGMPFPPGCTPSAGIRNSHDKSFALSILSGARVLVCANGVLSAEFVVSRKHTSRIDLVESVDHALDAFMESVRGFQALHERLGSWRLTRTRASALTVEMARAGAFSSSDILPVLDEYERPSHEEFEGRTAWSLYNAATARMKAQSPSRQVDGFRALNTAPLAQAS
;
A
#
# COMPACT_ATOMS: atom_id res chain seq x y z
N MET A 1 -2.54 2.55 -4.70
CA MET A 1 -3.58 1.52 -4.77
C MET A 1 -2.93 0.19 -5.16
N LEU A 2 -2.80 -0.74 -4.21
CA LEU A 2 -2.11 -2.04 -4.37
C LEU A 2 -2.75 -2.99 -5.41
N MET A 3 -3.76 -2.57 -6.15
CA MET A 3 -4.78 -3.49 -6.63
C MET A 3 -4.87 -3.73 -8.14
N LEU A 4 -4.11 -3.12 -9.03
CA LEU A 4 -4.68 -3.11 -10.37
C LEU A 4 -3.81 -3.45 -11.58
N SER A 5 -2.56 -3.75 -11.46
CA SER A 5 -1.88 -4.31 -12.64
C SER A 5 -1.92 -5.84 -12.59
N HIS A 6 -2.78 -6.42 -13.37
CA HIS A 6 -2.93 -7.88 -13.60
C HIS A 6 -3.65 -8.70 -12.51
N ALA A 7 -4.15 -8.08 -11.43
CA ALA A 7 -4.94 -8.77 -10.42
C ALA A 7 -6.43 -8.72 -10.74
N HIS A 8 -7.15 -9.81 -10.48
CA HIS A 8 -8.61 -9.85 -10.62
C HIS A 8 -9.25 -9.27 -9.37
N GLU A 9 -10.05 -8.21 -9.52
CA GLU A 9 -10.84 -7.67 -8.43
C GLU A 9 -11.95 -8.67 -8.07
N VAL A 10 -12.09 -8.93 -6.76
CA VAL A 10 -13.06 -9.88 -6.23
C VAL A 10 -13.81 -9.27 -5.04
N PRO A 11 -15.11 -9.59 -4.85
CA PRO A 11 -15.81 -9.19 -3.64
C PRO A 11 -15.30 -10.00 -2.44
N ARG A 12 -15.42 -9.44 -1.22
CA ARG A 12 -15.02 -10.12 0.03
C ARG A 12 -15.56 -11.55 0.14
N ALA A 13 -16.81 -11.74 -0.24
CA ALA A 13 -17.44 -13.06 -0.18
C ALA A 13 -16.70 -14.13 -1.00
N ALA A 14 -16.07 -13.74 -2.11
CA ALA A 14 -15.31 -14.67 -2.96
C ALA A 14 -14.00 -15.16 -2.31
N LEU A 15 -13.47 -14.44 -1.32
CA LEU A 15 -12.26 -14.85 -0.60
C LEU A 15 -12.45 -16.19 0.13
N ARG A 16 -13.67 -16.50 0.57
CA ARG A 16 -14.01 -17.78 1.23
C ARG A 16 -13.85 -19.00 0.32
N GLY A 17 -13.98 -18.79 -0.99
CA GLY A 17 -13.83 -19.86 -1.98
C GLY A 17 -12.37 -20.11 -2.40
N ILE A 18 -11.41 -19.32 -1.91
CA ILE A 18 -10.00 -19.49 -2.25
C ILE A 18 -9.40 -20.57 -1.35
N PRO A 19 -8.88 -21.67 -1.93
CA PRO A 19 -8.31 -22.74 -1.14
C PRO A 19 -7.08 -22.27 -0.35
N THR A 20 -7.04 -22.65 0.93
CA THR A 20 -5.84 -22.50 1.76
C THR A 20 -5.10 -23.82 1.78
N PRO A 21 -3.84 -23.89 1.35
CA PRO A 21 -3.07 -25.12 1.36
C PRO A 21 -2.89 -25.70 2.77
N ASP A 22 -2.69 -27.01 2.85
CA ASP A 22 -2.36 -27.67 4.11
C ASP A 22 -1.06 -27.14 4.70
N PRO A 23 -0.97 -26.99 6.02
CA PRO A 23 0.24 -26.56 6.69
C PRO A 23 1.35 -27.62 6.56
N THR A 24 2.59 -27.17 6.63
CA THR A 24 3.76 -28.03 6.81
C THR A 24 4.37 -27.78 8.20
N ASP A 25 5.41 -28.54 8.58
CA ASP A 25 6.09 -28.39 9.88
C ASP A 25 6.58 -26.97 10.14
N THR A 26 6.99 -26.25 9.10
CA THR A 26 7.60 -24.92 9.23
C THR A 26 6.74 -23.78 8.65
N TRP A 27 5.67 -24.13 7.93
CA TRP A 27 4.85 -23.16 7.21
C TRP A 27 3.36 -23.38 7.48
N ARG A 28 2.68 -22.34 7.95
CA ARG A 28 1.25 -22.35 8.24
C ARG A 28 0.59 -21.20 7.47
N PRO A 29 -0.03 -21.47 6.31
CA PRO A 29 -0.73 -20.43 5.57
C PRO A 29 -1.93 -19.90 6.37
N VAL A 30 -2.14 -18.59 6.28
CA VAL A 30 -3.29 -17.93 6.90
C VAL A 30 -4.37 -17.75 5.84
N PRO A 31 -5.60 -18.24 6.04
CA PRO A 31 -6.70 -18.00 5.10
C PRO A 31 -6.88 -16.51 4.82
N HIS A 32 -7.17 -16.16 3.56
CA HIS A 32 -7.38 -14.75 3.19
C HIS A 32 -8.54 -14.12 3.94
N THR A 33 -9.61 -14.87 4.17
CA THR A 33 -10.76 -14.43 4.96
C THR A 33 -10.39 -14.10 6.39
N ASP A 34 -9.57 -14.93 7.04
CA ASP A 34 -9.21 -14.75 8.44
C ASP A 34 -8.43 -13.44 8.63
N VAL A 35 -7.53 -13.12 7.68
CA VAL A 35 -6.79 -11.84 7.71
C VAL A 35 -7.73 -10.65 7.64
N VAL A 36 -8.70 -10.70 6.72
CA VAL A 36 -9.67 -9.60 6.51
C VAL A 36 -10.66 -9.51 7.67
N ASP A 37 -11.15 -10.66 8.16
CA ASP A 37 -12.16 -10.72 9.22
C ASP A 37 -11.54 -10.24 10.55
N VAL A 38 -10.36 -10.71 10.93
CA VAL A 38 -9.65 -10.26 12.14
C VAL A 38 -9.31 -8.77 12.04
N LEU A 39 -8.81 -8.30 10.88
CA LEU A 39 -8.51 -6.88 10.72
C LEU A 39 -9.76 -6.01 10.84
N THR A 40 -10.88 -6.43 10.27
CA THR A 40 -12.16 -5.71 10.36
C THR A 40 -12.68 -5.66 11.80
N GLU A 41 -12.65 -6.79 12.50
CA GLU A 41 -13.08 -6.91 13.90
C GLU A 41 -12.23 -6.01 14.82
N ARG A 42 -10.90 -6.13 14.71
CA ARG A 42 -9.96 -5.38 15.55
C ARG A 42 -9.98 -3.89 15.26
N ALA A 43 -10.20 -3.48 13.99
CA ALA A 43 -10.41 -2.09 13.62
C ALA A 43 -11.70 -1.53 14.24
N GLY A 44 -12.81 -2.29 14.15
CA GLY A 44 -14.08 -1.93 14.78
C GLY A 44 -13.97 -1.76 16.30
N ALA A 45 -13.25 -2.65 16.98
CA ALA A 45 -12.98 -2.57 18.42
C ALA A 45 -12.21 -1.29 18.83
N ARG A 46 -11.46 -0.70 17.90
CA ARG A 46 -10.75 0.59 18.07
C ARG A 46 -11.57 1.81 17.63
N GLY A 47 -12.83 1.62 17.25
CA GLY A 47 -13.69 2.69 16.73
C GLY A 47 -13.34 3.12 15.29
N LEU A 48 -12.52 2.37 14.57
CA LEU A 48 -12.21 2.62 13.18
C LEU A 48 -13.35 2.10 12.29
N ARG A 49 -14.06 3.02 11.64
CA ARG A 49 -15.18 2.66 10.76
C ARG A 49 -14.70 2.55 9.32
N ILE A 50 -14.79 1.35 8.75
CA ILE A 50 -14.49 1.10 7.34
C ILE A 50 -15.58 1.73 6.48
N THR A 51 -15.19 2.50 5.48
CA THR A 51 -16.10 3.15 4.50
C THR A 51 -16.04 2.52 3.13
N SER A 52 -14.93 1.86 2.79
CA SER A 52 -14.75 1.15 1.54
C SER A 52 -13.75 0.02 1.72
N GLU A 53 -14.00 -1.09 1.07
CA GLU A 53 -13.07 -2.21 0.99
C GLU A 53 -12.93 -2.67 -0.46
N ARG A 54 -11.73 -3.07 -0.84
CA ARG A 54 -11.44 -3.59 -2.18
C ARG A 54 -10.41 -4.70 -2.07
N PHE A 55 -10.65 -5.78 -2.79
CA PHE A 55 -9.77 -6.94 -2.81
C PHE A 55 -9.48 -7.35 -4.24
N ALA A 56 -8.27 -7.81 -4.48
CA ALA A 56 -7.85 -8.38 -5.73
C ALA A 56 -6.95 -9.58 -5.50
N VAL A 57 -7.01 -10.56 -6.38
CA VAL A 57 -6.25 -11.80 -6.25
C VAL A 57 -5.46 -12.09 -7.53
N LEU A 58 -4.34 -12.77 -7.36
CA LEU A 58 -3.53 -13.33 -8.43
C LEU A 58 -3.34 -14.83 -8.20
N PRO A 59 -3.24 -15.63 -9.27
CA PRO A 59 -2.82 -17.01 -9.14
C PRO A 59 -1.38 -17.08 -8.62
N GLY A 60 -1.04 -18.20 -8.01
CA GLY A 60 0.29 -18.53 -7.56
C GLY A 60 0.62 -19.98 -7.78
N TYR A 61 1.83 -20.38 -7.47
CA TYR A 61 2.30 -21.76 -7.69
C TYR A 61 2.96 -22.28 -6.42
N LEU A 62 2.57 -23.46 -5.99
CA LEU A 62 3.17 -24.15 -4.86
C LEU A 62 3.95 -25.36 -5.34
N TYR A 63 5.21 -25.43 -4.95
CA TYR A 63 6.04 -26.61 -5.14
C TYR A 63 5.72 -27.64 -4.08
N THR A 64 5.15 -28.78 -4.47
CA THR A 64 4.71 -29.85 -3.54
C THR A 64 5.74 -30.95 -3.39
N THR A 65 6.37 -31.35 -4.50
CA THR A 65 7.46 -32.32 -4.54
C THR A 65 8.48 -31.93 -5.59
N PRO A 66 9.71 -32.45 -5.61
CA PRO A 66 10.67 -32.16 -6.67
C PRO A 66 10.06 -32.39 -8.06
N GLY A 67 9.98 -31.31 -8.86
CA GLY A 67 9.42 -31.32 -10.21
C GLY A 67 7.90 -31.20 -10.31
N THR A 68 7.16 -31.11 -9.18
CA THR A 68 5.70 -30.94 -9.21
C THR A 68 5.32 -29.58 -8.71
N THR A 69 4.61 -28.83 -9.56
CA THR A 69 4.06 -27.50 -9.24
C THR A 69 2.56 -27.54 -9.37
N VAL A 70 1.85 -27.09 -8.34
CA VAL A 70 0.39 -26.95 -8.34
C VAL A 70 0.06 -25.48 -8.48
N GLU A 71 -0.79 -25.14 -9.43
CA GLU A 71 -1.36 -23.81 -9.54
C GLU A 71 -2.43 -23.62 -8.49
N LEU A 72 -2.35 -22.50 -7.78
CA LEU A 72 -3.30 -22.09 -6.75
C LEU A 72 -4.07 -20.85 -7.23
N PRO A 73 -5.32 -20.99 -7.69
CA PRO A 73 -6.14 -19.84 -8.05
C PRO A 73 -6.31 -18.90 -6.87
N GLY A 74 -6.04 -17.61 -7.08
CA GLY A 74 -6.20 -16.62 -6.03
C GLY A 74 -5.19 -16.70 -4.87
N ALA A 75 -4.07 -17.42 -5.05
CA ALA A 75 -3.08 -17.62 -3.98
C ALA A 75 -2.48 -16.33 -3.39
N ARG A 76 -2.53 -15.23 -4.11
CA ARG A 76 -1.97 -13.94 -3.70
C ARG A 76 -3.08 -12.92 -3.55
N LEU A 77 -3.33 -12.51 -2.31
CA LEU A 77 -4.32 -11.47 -1.97
C LEU A 77 -3.64 -10.11 -1.86
N PHE A 78 -4.30 -9.11 -2.42
CA PHE A 78 -4.05 -7.69 -2.19
C PHE A 78 -5.37 -7.04 -1.79
N GLY A 79 -5.36 -6.26 -0.71
CA GLY A 79 -6.55 -5.60 -0.19
C GLY A 79 -6.29 -4.14 0.16
N SER A 80 -7.33 -3.34 0.17
CA SER A 80 -7.33 -1.96 0.65
C SER A 80 -8.60 -1.72 1.45
N LEU A 81 -8.45 -1.18 2.66
CA LEU A 81 -9.52 -0.73 3.52
C LEU A 81 -9.41 0.77 3.71
N ASP A 82 -10.46 1.51 3.39
CA ASP A 82 -10.54 2.94 3.65
C ASP A 82 -11.35 3.19 4.91
N PHE A 83 -10.90 4.11 5.74
CA PHE A 83 -11.55 4.44 7.01
C PHE A 83 -12.20 5.81 6.96
N ALA A 84 -13.28 5.98 7.71
CA ALA A 84 -13.86 7.29 7.98
C ALA A 84 -12.85 8.20 8.70
N PRO A 85 -13.04 9.52 8.67
CA PRO A 85 -12.28 10.43 9.50
C PRO A 85 -12.26 9.96 10.96
N ILE A 86 -11.08 9.95 11.57
CA ILE A 86 -10.86 9.44 12.91
C ILE A 86 -10.97 10.61 13.90
N ALA A 87 -11.82 10.49 14.90
CA ALA A 87 -12.04 11.54 15.90
C ALA A 87 -10.71 11.93 16.58
N GLY A 88 -10.46 13.23 16.69
CA GLY A 88 -9.23 13.76 17.29
C GLY A 88 -7.96 13.59 16.46
N MET A 89 -8.06 13.07 15.22
CA MET A 89 -6.94 12.94 14.30
C MET A 89 -7.26 13.69 12.99
N PRO A 90 -6.79 14.93 12.84
CA PRO A 90 -6.96 15.67 11.60
C PRO A 90 -6.30 14.92 10.45
N PHE A 91 -6.93 14.97 9.30
CA PHE A 91 -6.42 14.33 8.08
C PHE A 91 -6.57 15.29 6.92
N PRO A 92 -5.64 15.34 5.94
CA PRO A 92 -5.69 16.32 4.87
C PRO A 92 -7.00 16.28 4.09
N PRO A 93 -7.57 17.44 3.72
CA PRO A 93 -8.73 17.49 2.83
C PRO A 93 -8.45 16.71 1.54
N GLY A 94 -9.45 16.00 1.03
CA GLY A 94 -9.29 15.20 -0.18
C GLY A 94 -8.50 13.90 -0.01
N CYS A 95 -8.07 13.57 1.23
CA CYS A 95 -7.41 12.31 1.54
C CYS A 95 -8.25 11.45 2.50
N THR A 96 -8.08 10.14 2.44
CA THR A 96 -8.76 9.16 3.30
C THR A 96 -7.73 8.24 3.95
N PRO A 97 -7.75 8.05 5.28
CA PRO A 97 -6.91 7.05 5.93
C PRO A 97 -7.18 5.66 5.34
N SER A 98 -6.14 4.94 4.98
CA SER A 98 -6.29 3.64 4.31
C SER A 98 -5.24 2.65 4.79
N ALA A 99 -5.65 1.40 4.97
CA ALA A 99 -4.74 0.29 5.22
C ALA A 99 -4.66 -0.62 3.99
N GLY A 100 -3.45 -1.02 3.64
CA GLY A 100 -3.19 -2.03 2.62
C GLY A 100 -2.97 -3.40 3.25
N ILE A 101 -3.41 -4.45 2.57
CA ILE A 101 -3.22 -5.84 2.99
C ILE A 101 -2.56 -6.61 1.84
N ARG A 102 -1.61 -7.49 2.16
CA ARG A 102 -1.19 -8.55 1.26
C ARG A 102 -0.99 -9.85 2.02
N ASN A 103 -1.41 -10.95 1.42
CA ASN A 103 -1.27 -12.30 1.96
C ASN A 103 -1.02 -13.30 0.84
N SER A 104 -0.18 -14.32 1.05
CA SER A 104 0.09 -15.33 0.02
C SER A 104 0.01 -16.75 0.53
N HIS A 105 -0.57 -17.62 -0.28
CA HIS A 105 -0.65 -19.06 -0.07
C HIS A 105 0.44 -19.85 -0.84
N ASP A 106 1.27 -19.16 -1.60
CA ASP A 106 2.34 -19.74 -2.43
C ASP A 106 3.75 -19.39 -1.95
N LYS A 107 3.87 -18.86 -0.73
CA LYS A 107 5.15 -18.44 -0.11
C LYS A 107 5.86 -17.28 -0.82
N SER A 108 5.21 -16.61 -1.79
CA SER A 108 5.83 -15.52 -2.56
C SER A 108 6.14 -14.29 -1.71
N PHE A 109 5.34 -14.05 -0.67
CA PHE A 109 5.57 -12.97 0.29
C PHE A 109 4.90 -13.24 1.65
N ALA A 110 5.34 -12.52 2.66
CA ALA A 110 4.80 -12.57 4.01
C ALA A 110 3.43 -11.88 4.10
N LEU A 111 2.58 -12.32 5.04
CA LEU A 111 1.45 -11.50 5.47
C LEU A 111 1.94 -10.10 5.84
N SER A 112 1.37 -9.08 5.26
CA SER A 112 1.75 -7.70 5.54
C SER A 112 0.55 -6.80 5.58
N ILE A 113 0.56 -5.87 6.53
CA ILE A 113 -0.38 -4.78 6.65
C ILE A 113 0.41 -3.49 6.50
N LEU A 114 -0.08 -2.58 5.68
CA LEU A 114 0.55 -1.31 5.36
C LEU A 114 -0.38 -0.19 5.80
N SER A 115 0.19 0.86 6.37
CA SER A 115 -0.52 2.10 6.62
C SER A 115 -0.42 3.03 5.42
N GLY A 116 -1.42 3.88 5.22
CA GLY A 116 -1.39 4.86 4.15
C GLY A 116 -2.59 5.80 4.12
N ALA A 117 -2.65 6.53 3.04
CA ALA A 117 -3.77 7.40 2.68
C ALA A 117 -4.17 7.17 1.23
N ARG A 118 -5.44 7.34 0.93
CA ARG A 118 -5.92 7.44 -0.44
C ARG A 118 -6.28 8.89 -0.74
N VAL A 119 -5.69 9.43 -1.80
CA VAL A 119 -6.09 10.74 -2.33
C VAL A 119 -7.34 10.55 -3.18
N LEU A 120 -8.44 11.18 -2.79
CA LEU A 120 -9.77 10.92 -3.39
C LEU A 120 -9.85 11.34 -4.85
N VAL A 121 -9.26 12.48 -5.20
CA VAL A 121 -9.37 13.09 -6.53
C VAL A 121 -8.79 12.19 -7.63
N CYS A 122 -7.64 11.60 -7.40
CA CYS A 122 -6.93 10.80 -8.39
C CYS A 122 -6.92 9.30 -8.08
N ALA A 123 -7.58 8.88 -7.00
CA ALA A 123 -7.50 7.52 -6.46
C ALA A 123 -6.05 7.02 -6.27
N ASN A 124 -5.10 7.94 -6.11
CA ASN A 124 -3.72 7.62 -5.79
C ASN A 124 -3.65 7.09 -4.36
N GLY A 125 -3.13 5.90 -4.19
CA GLY A 125 -2.73 5.43 -2.87
C GLY A 125 -1.42 6.12 -2.50
N VAL A 126 -1.43 6.93 -1.48
CA VAL A 126 -0.22 7.34 -0.77
C VAL A 126 -0.07 6.35 0.36
N LEU A 127 0.74 5.34 0.17
CA LEU A 127 1.10 4.45 1.26
C LEU A 127 2.31 5.08 1.95
N SER A 128 2.20 5.36 3.24
CA SER A 128 3.40 5.46 4.05
C SER A 128 4.00 4.06 4.03
N ALA A 129 5.10 3.87 3.30
CA ALA A 129 5.61 2.55 2.94
C ALA A 129 6.35 1.84 4.07
N GLU A 130 6.02 2.10 5.29
CA GLU A 130 6.41 1.20 6.34
C GLU A 130 5.42 0.05 6.35
N PHE A 131 5.94 -1.16 6.11
CA PHE A 131 5.22 -2.35 6.51
C PHE A 131 5.06 -2.24 8.01
N VAL A 132 3.88 -1.83 8.41
CA VAL A 132 3.55 -1.77 9.81
C VAL A 132 3.71 -3.14 10.45
N VAL A 133 3.36 -4.18 9.70
CA VAL A 133 3.61 -5.57 10.05
C VAL A 133 3.98 -6.37 8.81
N SER A 134 5.03 -7.17 8.91
CA SER A 134 5.36 -8.23 7.96
C SER A 134 5.69 -9.50 8.75
N ARG A 135 4.85 -10.51 8.62
CA ARG A 135 4.99 -11.79 9.33
C ARG A 135 5.06 -12.95 8.36
N LYS A 136 6.13 -13.74 8.45
CA LYS A 136 6.23 -15.00 7.71
C LYS A 136 5.16 -15.97 8.22
N HIS A 137 4.60 -16.75 7.32
CA HIS A 137 3.64 -17.81 7.64
C HIS A 137 4.33 -18.99 8.31
N THR A 138 4.64 -18.86 9.59
CA THR A 138 5.23 -19.92 10.42
C THR A 138 4.21 -20.46 11.41
N SER A 139 4.51 -21.61 12.03
CA SER A 139 3.66 -22.17 13.08
C SER A 139 3.48 -21.27 14.31
N ARG A 140 4.31 -20.22 14.44
CA ARG A 140 4.28 -19.26 15.55
C ARG A 140 3.54 -17.96 15.21
N ILE A 141 2.88 -17.87 14.06
CA ILE A 141 2.15 -16.63 13.71
C ILE A 141 0.92 -16.49 14.61
N ASP A 142 0.88 -15.42 15.39
CA ASP A 142 -0.33 -14.94 16.04
C ASP A 142 -0.94 -13.83 15.15
N LEU A 143 -2.07 -14.15 14.53
CA LEU A 143 -2.74 -13.25 13.61
C LEU A 143 -3.34 -12.05 14.35
N VAL A 144 -3.95 -12.28 15.53
CA VAL A 144 -4.60 -11.23 16.32
C VAL A 144 -3.56 -10.23 16.83
N GLU A 145 -2.47 -10.72 17.45
CA GLU A 145 -1.37 -9.86 17.89
C GLU A 145 -0.76 -9.08 16.73
N SER A 146 -0.56 -9.75 15.58
CA SER A 146 0.01 -9.11 14.38
C SER A 146 -0.89 -7.99 13.86
N VAL A 147 -2.21 -8.20 13.85
CA VAL A 147 -3.20 -7.20 13.42
C VAL A 147 -3.29 -6.04 14.44
N ASP A 148 -3.28 -6.34 15.73
CA ASP A 148 -3.31 -5.31 16.78
C ASP A 148 -2.10 -4.39 16.67
N HIS A 149 -0.91 -4.95 16.56
CA HIS A 149 0.31 -4.17 16.33
C HIS A 149 0.24 -3.33 15.04
N ALA A 150 -0.34 -3.89 13.97
CA ALA A 150 -0.53 -3.17 12.73
C ALA A 150 -1.48 -1.98 12.86
N LEU A 151 -2.58 -2.14 13.58
CA LEU A 151 -3.54 -1.06 13.80
C LEU A 151 -2.98 0.05 14.69
N ASP A 152 -2.18 -0.29 15.71
CA ASP A 152 -1.54 0.69 16.57
C ASP A 152 -0.55 1.56 15.77
N ALA A 153 0.29 0.95 14.95
CA ALA A 153 1.20 1.69 14.09
C ALA A 153 0.47 2.41 12.93
N PHE A 154 -0.67 1.89 12.45
CA PHE A 154 -1.55 2.62 11.53
C PHE A 154 -2.03 3.93 12.15
N MET A 155 -2.50 3.89 13.39
CA MET A 155 -2.94 5.09 14.11
C MET A 155 -1.80 6.10 14.28
N GLU A 156 -0.59 5.65 14.55
CA GLU A 156 0.59 6.52 14.63
C GLU A 156 0.93 7.16 13.28
N SER A 157 0.90 6.38 12.22
CA SER A 157 1.11 6.86 10.85
C SER A 157 0.08 7.90 10.42
N VAL A 158 -1.20 7.71 10.79
CA VAL A 158 -2.27 8.68 10.52
C VAL A 158 -1.97 10.03 11.18
N ARG A 159 -1.47 10.04 12.42
CA ARG A 159 -1.06 11.28 13.12
C ARG A 159 0.06 12.02 12.38
N GLY A 160 1.05 11.28 11.86
CA GLY A 160 2.18 11.87 11.14
C GLY A 160 1.83 12.37 9.72
N PHE A 161 0.76 11.86 9.12
CA PHE A 161 0.45 12.15 7.71
C PHE A 161 0.03 13.61 7.48
N GLN A 162 -0.70 14.22 8.41
CA GLN A 162 -1.07 15.63 8.33
C GLN A 162 0.19 16.54 8.25
N ALA A 163 1.14 16.31 9.15
CA ALA A 163 2.39 17.08 9.18
C ALA A 163 3.20 16.88 7.90
N LEU A 164 3.25 15.66 7.35
CA LEU A 164 3.89 15.39 6.07
C LEU A 164 3.22 16.18 4.94
N HIS A 165 1.90 16.14 4.87
CA HIS A 165 1.13 16.86 3.85
C HIS A 165 1.37 18.37 3.91
N GLU A 166 1.30 18.98 5.11
CA GLU A 166 1.54 20.40 5.32
C GLU A 166 2.96 20.80 4.91
N ARG A 167 3.96 20.02 5.31
CA ARG A 167 5.36 20.25 4.95
C ARG A 167 5.58 20.18 3.44
N LEU A 168 5.12 19.14 2.78
CA LEU A 168 5.26 19.00 1.33
C LEU A 168 4.44 20.02 0.56
N GLY A 169 3.28 20.41 1.06
CA GLY A 169 2.40 21.42 0.47
C GLY A 169 2.97 22.84 0.58
N SER A 170 3.69 23.16 1.64
CA SER A 170 4.34 24.46 1.82
C SER A 170 5.63 24.63 1.01
N TRP A 171 6.27 23.53 0.60
CA TRP A 171 7.54 23.56 -0.10
C TRP A 171 7.35 23.71 -1.61
N ARG A 172 7.48 24.94 -2.10
CA ARG A 172 7.48 25.24 -3.55
C ARG A 172 8.78 24.80 -4.21
N LEU A 173 8.70 24.15 -5.33
CA LEU A 173 9.83 23.64 -6.09
C LEU A 173 10.04 24.46 -7.37
N THR A 174 11.27 24.85 -7.63
CA THR A 174 11.69 25.29 -8.97
C THR A 174 11.74 24.07 -9.90
N ARG A 175 11.65 24.31 -11.21
CA ARG A 175 11.77 23.23 -12.21
C ARG A 175 13.07 22.43 -12.04
N THR A 176 14.18 23.11 -11.85
CA THR A 176 15.50 22.47 -11.63
C THR A 176 15.47 21.56 -10.40
N ARG A 177 14.88 22.05 -9.29
CA ARG A 177 14.81 21.25 -8.06
C ARG A 177 13.88 20.05 -8.20
N ALA A 178 12.73 20.22 -8.86
CA ALA A 178 11.82 19.12 -9.15
C ALA A 178 12.50 18.05 -10.02
N SER A 179 13.23 18.45 -11.06
CA SER A 179 13.99 17.52 -11.92
C SER A 179 15.04 16.75 -11.12
N ALA A 180 15.82 17.43 -10.28
CA ALA A 180 16.84 16.78 -9.44
C ALA A 180 16.19 15.74 -8.49
N LEU A 181 15.13 16.13 -7.79
CA LEU A 181 14.41 15.24 -6.87
C LEU A 181 13.79 14.04 -7.60
N THR A 182 13.27 14.23 -8.81
CA THR A 182 12.72 13.13 -9.62
C THR A 182 13.80 12.10 -9.97
N VAL A 183 15.00 12.57 -10.33
CA VAL A 183 16.13 11.66 -10.58
C VAL A 183 16.54 10.92 -9.32
N GLU A 184 16.58 11.61 -8.18
CA GLU A 184 16.91 10.99 -6.89
C GLU A 184 15.88 9.94 -6.48
N MET A 185 14.57 10.18 -6.67
CA MET A 185 13.50 9.21 -6.44
C MET A 185 13.67 7.96 -7.34
N ALA A 186 13.98 8.15 -8.62
CA ALA A 186 14.23 7.03 -9.53
C ALA A 186 15.47 6.23 -9.11
N ARG A 187 16.57 6.89 -8.71
CA ARG A 187 17.78 6.23 -8.18
C ARG A 187 17.52 5.46 -6.89
N ALA A 188 16.63 5.97 -6.04
CA ALA A 188 16.19 5.28 -4.83
C ALA A 188 15.29 4.06 -5.15
N GLY A 189 14.84 3.89 -6.39
CA GLY A 189 14.01 2.76 -6.82
C GLY A 189 12.50 2.98 -6.70
N ALA A 190 12.05 4.24 -6.51
CA ALA A 190 10.61 4.54 -6.45
C ALA A 190 9.89 4.19 -7.77
N PHE A 191 10.53 4.41 -8.88
CA PHE A 191 10.05 4.08 -10.23
C PHE A 191 11.24 3.91 -11.19
N SER A 192 10.97 3.47 -12.40
CA SER A 192 12.03 3.24 -13.39
C SER A 192 12.59 4.55 -13.95
N SER A 193 13.81 4.53 -14.50
CA SER A 193 14.39 5.69 -15.17
C SER A 193 13.56 6.18 -16.37
N SER A 194 12.82 5.29 -17.03
CA SER A 194 11.88 5.66 -18.11
C SER A 194 10.68 6.47 -17.62
N ASP A 195 10.37 6.44 -16.33
CA ASP A 195 9.28 7.20 -15.73
C ASP A 195 9.67 8.63 -15.31
N ILE A 196 10.96 9.01 -15.38
CA ILE A 196 11.43 10.34 -14.99
C ILE A 196 10.71 11.45 -15.76
N LEU A 197 10.70 11.39 -17.09
CA LEU A 197 10.02 12.38 -17.91
C LEU A 197 8.50 12.36 -17.71
N PRO A 198 7.81 11.20 -17.72
CA PRO A 198 6.39 11.13 -17.38
C PRO A 198 6.03 11.72 -16.00
N VAL A 199 6.85 11.54 -14.99
CA VAL A 199 6.63 12.17 -13.65
C VAL A 199 6.77 13.68 -13.74
N LEU A 200 7.78 14.18 -14.44
CA LEU A 200 7.97 15.63 -14.63
C LEU A 200 6.85 16.26 -15.47
N ASP A 201 6.37 15.55 -16.50
CA ASP A 201 5.23 16.02 -17.31
C ASP A 201 3.96 16.11 -16.46
N GLU A 202 3.66 15.11 -15.61
CA GLU A 202 2.53 15.15 -14.69
C GLU A 202 2.69 16.25 -13.62
N TYR A 203 3.92 16.50 -13.13
CA TYR A 203 4.20 17.59 -12.20
C TYR A 203 4.02 18.97 -12.84
N GLU A 204 4.47 19.16 -14.09
CA GLU A 204 4.38 20.45 -14.80
C GLU A 204 2.96 20.74 -15.32
N ARG A 205 2.23 19.70 -15.68
CA ARG A 205 0.87 19.73 -16.23
C ARG A 205 0.01 18.67 -15.57
N PRO A 206 -0.34 18.89 -14.29
CA PRO A 206 -1.06 17.88 -13.52
C PRO A 206 -2.44 17.60 -14.11
N SER A 207 -2.83 16.33 -14.06
CA SER A 207 -4.14 15.85 -14.50
C SER A 207 -5.28 16.34 -13.60
N HIS A 208 -4.96 16.90 -12.42
CA HIS A 208 -5.91 17.39 -11.43
C HIS A 208 -5.50 18.76 -10.89
N GLU A 209 -6.43 19.71 -10.88
CA GLU A 209 -6.21 21.10 -10.46
C GLU A 209 -5.62 21.24 -9.07
N GLU A 210 -5.94 20.33 -8.15
CA GLU A 210 -5.44 20.32 -6.77
C GLU A 210 -3.91 20.18 -6.70
N PHE A 211 -3.24 19.76 -7.77
CA PHE A 211 -1.79 19.59 -7.83
C PHE A 211 -1.06 20.67 -8.62
N GLU A 212 -1.74 21.73 -9.10
CA GLU A 212 -1.13 22.83 -9.85
C GLU A 212 -0.15 23.70 -9.05
N GLY A 213 -0.14 23.55 -7.73
CA GLY A 213 0.65 24.40 -6.82
C GLY A 213 2.17 24.37 -7.01
N ARG A 214 2.71 23.47 -7.84
CA ARG A 214 4.16 23.24 -8.05
C ARG A 214 4.91 23.05 -6.72
N THR A 215 4.32 22.33 -5.81
CA THR A 215 4.87 22.03 -4.50
C THR A 215 5.55 20.64 -4.51
N ALA A 216 6.26 20.32 -3.43
CA ALA A 216 6.76 18.98 -3.20
C ALA A 216 5.61 17.96 -3.08
N TRP A 217 4.42 18.37 -2.59
CA TRP A 217 3.22 17.54 -2.60
C TRP A 217 2.74 17.22 -4.01
N SER A 218 2.76 18.22 -4.92
CA SER A 218 2.43 18.01 -6.34
C SER A 218 3.38 16.99 -6.98
N LEU A 219 4.70 17.10 -6.71
CA LEU A 219 5.69 16.17 -7.22
C LEU A 219 5.51 14.76 -6.63
N TYR A 220 5.21 14.66 -5.35
CA TYR A 220 4.92 13.40 -4.68
C TYR A 220 3.72 12.68 -5.33
N ASN A 221 2.64 13.43 -5.62
CA ASN A 221 1.46 12.87 -6.30
C ASN A 221 1.75 12.48 -7.76
N ALA A 222 2.54 13.24 -8.49
CA ALA A 222 2.98 12.89 -9.84
C ALA A 222 3.76 11.55 -9.85
N ALA A 223 4.67 11.36 -8.89
CA ALA A 223 5.39 10.10 -8.72
C ALA A 223 4.44 8.94 -8.39
N THR A 224 3.52 9.12 -7.44
CA THR A 224 2.55 8.07 -7.04
C THR A 224 1.59 7.71 -8.17
N ALA A 225 1.23 8.65 -9.04
CA ALA A 225 0.40 8.41 -10.22
C ALA A 225 1.06 7.40 -11.17
N ARG A 226 2.37 7.51 -11.40
CA ARG A 226 3.14 6.56 -12.23
C ARG A 226 3.24 5.18 -11.60
N MET A 227 3.36 5.11 -10.28
CA MET A 227 3.47 3.84 -9.56
C MET A 227 2.20 2.98 -9.64
N LYS A 228 1.02 3.55 -9.92
CA LYS A 228 -0.22 2.79 -10.12
C LYS A 228 -0.13 1.75 -11.23
N ALA A 229 0.62 2.02 -12.28
CA ALA A 229 0.78 1.11 -13.42
C ALA A 229 1.73 -0.07 -13.12
N GLN A 230 2.42 -0.05 -11.99
CA GLN A 230 3.35 -1.11 -11.59
C GLN A 230 2.61 -2.31 -10.97
N SER A 231 3.26 -3.47 -10.96
CA SER A 231 2.75 -4.64 -10.24
C SER A 231 2.62 -4.34 -8.73
N PRO A 232 1.69 -4.97 -8.00
CA PRO A 232 1.47 -4.70 -6.57
C PRO A 232 2.74 -4.83 -5.72
N SER A 233 3.59 -5.79 -6.00
CA SER A 233 4.87 -5.96 -5.28
C SER A 233 5.81 -4.78 -5.51
N ARG A 234 5.93 -4.32 -6.75
CA ARG A 234 6.75 -3.15 -7.10
C ARG A 234 6.19 -1.85 -6.53
N GLN A 235 4.86 -1.72 -6.44
CA GLN A 235 4.25 -0.56 -5.80
C GLN A 235 4.72 -0.42 -4.34
N VAL A 236 4.72 -1.51 -3.57
CA VAL A 236 5.17 -1.49 -2.18
C VAL A 236 6.63 -1.05 -2.06
N ASP A 237 7.52 -1.64 -2.86
CA ASP A 237 8.94 -1.29 -2.83
C ASP A 237 9.16 0.17 -3.30
N GLY A 238 8.43 0.60 -4.32
CA GLY A 238 8.46 1.96 -4.83
C GLY A 238 7.99 2.99 -3.79
N PHE A 239 6.90 2.72 -3.06
CA PHE A 239 6.47 3.61 -1.97
C PHE A 239 7.49 3.70 -0.84
N ARG A 240 8.12 2.57 -0.45
CA ARG A 240 9.20 2.58 0.53
C ARG A 240 10.34 3.47 0.05
N ALA A 241 10.78 3.29 -1.19
CA ALA A 241 11.82 4.12 -1.79
C ALA A 241 11.44 5.60 -1.86
N LEU A 242 10.19 5.91 -2.22
CA LEU A 242 9.67 7.28 -2.28
C LEU A 242 9.71 7.97 -0.90
N ASN A 243 9.33 7.26 0.16
CA ASN A 243 9.29 7.81 1.52
C ASN A 243 10.68 7.92 2.17
N THR A 244 11.65 7.15 1.69
CA THR A 244 13.06 7.30 2.11
C THR A 244 13.84 8.28 1.24
N ALA A 245 13.29 8.69 0.10
CA ALA A 245 13.91 9.65 -0.80
C ALA A 245 14.01 11.05 -0.15
N PRO A 246 14.97 11.89 -0.60
CA PRO A 246 15.19 13.23 -0.06
C PRO A 246 13.95 14.12 -0.06
N LEU A 247 13.02 13.89 -0.98
CA LEU A 247 11.74 14.61 -1.01
C LEU A 247 10.94 14.43 0.29
N ALA A 248 10.87 13.23 0.81
CA ALA A 248 10.10 12.95 2.04
C ALA A 248 10.87 13.34 3.31
N GLN A 249 12.19 13.46 3.25
CA GLN A 249 13.06 13.75 4.39
C GLN A 249 13.48 15.22 4.47
N ALA A 250 13.26 16.02 3.44
CA ALA A 250 13.64 17.42 3.44
C ALA A 250 12.79 18.22 4.43
N SER A 251 13.47 18.86 5.35
CA SER A 251 12.99 19.83 6.34
C SER A 251 12.85 21.21 5.74
#